data_9e4bd32ec06a426bb2f36351b70575f0
#
_entry.id   9e4bd32ec06a426bb2f36351b70575f0
#
_cell.length_a   1.000
_cell.length_b   1.000
_cell.length_c   1.000
_cell.angle_alpha   90.00
_cell.angle_beta   90.00
_cell.angle_gamma   90.00
#
_symmetry.space_group_name_H-M   'P 1'
#
loop_
_entity.id
_entity.type
_entity.pdbx_description
1 polymer ?
#
loop_
_entity_poly.entity_id
_entity_poly.type
_entity_poly.pdbx_seq_one_letter_code
_entity_poly.pdbx_strand_id
1 'polypeptide(L)'
;MGGMFAFGGLMGGFGGKVVTGKPILATITITHTETLPGNVISNTSTGTFARGADGSTYRDVKFTSLGPWAASGKAREFAYIRNLAQGTQYIVNVTKGTYRAFPIGSRGARGGMGAKKSGDASDERVTDNPSGTYTDPATNTAYPVDDRKTTRTIPAGAIGNQMPIVITSERWYSNALELLLQNTHNDPRFGSTTYQLTNIGTLPAASLFVPDPSFTQEQSKGGHRDDGQQAPPPPTD
;
A
#
# COMPACT_ATOMS: atom_id res chain seq x y z
N MET A 1 -6.41 5.26 -16.76
CA MET A 1 -5.97 5.92 -15.51
C MET A 1 -6.46 5.23 -14.22
N GLY A 2 -7.05 4.03 -14.29
CA GLY A 2 -7.70 3.36 -13.14
C GLY A 2 -6.81 2.50 -12.25
N GLY A 3 -5.64 2.05 -12.71
CA GLY A 3 -4.80 1.10 -11.95
C GLY A 3 -4.05 1.69 -10.73
N MET A 4 -4.02 2.99 -10.58
CA MET A 4 -3.27 3.66 -9.52
C MET A 4 -4.03 3.71 -8.17
N PHE A 5 -5.36 3.53 -8.19
CA PHE A 5 -6.21 3.64 -6.99
C PHE A 5 -6.21 2.38 -6.11
N ALA A 6 -6.02 1.19 -6.70
CA ALA A 6 -5.94 -0.06 -5.94
C ALA A 6 -4.65 -0.16 -5.09
N PHE A 7 -3.57 0.48 -5.53
CA PHE A 7 -2.27 0.49 -4.84
C PHE A 7 -2.24 1.34 -3.58
N GLY A 8 -3.03 2.43 -3.50
CA GLY A 8 -3.05 3.30 -2.31
C GLY A 8 -3.57 2.60 -1.05
N GLY A 9 -4.50 1.66 -1.18
CA GLY A 9 -5.01 0.84 -0.08
C GLY A 9 -4.04 -0.28 0.33
N LEU A 10 -3.32 -0.86 -0.62
CA LEU A 10 -2.33 -1.92 -0.37
C LEU A 10 -1.03 -1.38 0.23
N MET A 11 -0.64 -0.18 -0.16
CA MET A 11 0.48 0.57 0.41
C MET A 11 0.09 1.17 1.77
N GLY A 12 -1.03 0.73 2.36
CA GLY A 12 -1.69 1.19 3.57
C GLY A 12 -0.77 2.03 4.43
N GLY A 13 -1.06 3.33 4.43
CA GLY A 13 -0.22 4.33 5.05
C GLY A 13 0.13 3.97 6.49
N PHE A 14 1.03 4.69 7.07
CA PHE A 14 1.59 4.60 8.43
C PHE A 14 0.57 4.47 9.60
N GLY A 15 -0.72 4.20 9.32
CA GLY A 15 -1.84 4.25 10.26
C GLY A 15 -2.31 2.91 10.83
N GLY A 16 -1.59 1.82 10.64
CA GLY A 16 -1.93 0.52 11.22
C GLY A 16 -1.69 0.44 12.73
N LYS A 17 -2.39 -0.51 13.38
CA LYS A 17 -2.12 -0.90 14.77
C LYS A 17 -0.62 -1.20 14.94
N VAL A 18 -0.01 -0.71 16.02
CA VAL A 18 1.34 -1.11 16.40
C VAL A 18 1.30 -2.53 16.93
N VAL A 19 2.15 -3.39 16.39
CA VAL A 19 2.28 -4.79 16.80
C VAL A 19 3.70 -5.01 17.31
N THR A 20 3.83 -5.25 18.59
CA THR A 20 5.12 -5.49 19.29
C THR A 20 5.34 -6.97 19.57
N GLY A 21 6.58 -7.38 19.82
CA GLY A 21 6.93 -8.74 20.22
C GLY A 21 6.83 -9.79 19.11
N LYS A 22 6.51 -9.37 17.87
CA LYS A 22 6.38 -10.26 16.71
C LYS A 22 7.27 -9.77 15.54
N PRO A 23 8.60 -9.85 15.70
CA PRO A 23 9.51 -9.43 14.62
C PRO A 23 9.35 -10.36 13.41
N ILE A 24 9.47 -9.77 12.21
CA ILE A 24 9.28 -10.49 10.96
C ILE A 24 10.09 -9.83 9.84
N LEU A 25 10.55 -10.65 8.91
CA LEU A 25 11.11 -10.23 7.62
C LEU A 25 10.42 -11.08 6.54
N ALA A 26 9.95 -10.47 5.47
CA ALA A 26 9.29 -11.17 4.37
C ALA A 26 9.54 -10.46 3.04
N THR A 27 9.43 -11.19 1.96
CA THR A 27 9.43 -10.64 0.60
C THR A 27 8.00 -10.26 0.20
N ILE A 28 7.82 -9.06 -0.32
CA ILE A 28 6.58 -8.60 -0.95
C ILE A 28 6.62 -8.99 -2.42
N THR A 29 5.56 -9.60 -2.91
CA THR A 29 5.30 -9.78 -4.33
C THR A 29 3.94 -9.18 -4.66
N ILE A 30 3.90 -8.30 -5.67
CA ILE A 30 2.67 -7.70 -6.18
C ILE A 30 2.58 -8.03 -7.66
N THR A 31 1.60 -8.83 -8.03
CA THR A 31 1.34 -9.18 -9.42
C THR A 31 0.05 -8.51 -9.88
N HIS A 32 0.13 -7.78 -10.96
CA HIS A 32 -1.03 -7.21 -11.64
C HIS A 32 -1.18 -7.85 -13.01
N THR A 33 -2.38 -8.34 -13.30
CA THR A 33 -2.71 -9.01 -14.57
C THR A 33 -3.96 -8.36 -15.17
N GLU A 34 -3.84 -7.90 -16.39
CA GLU A 34 -4.94 -7.35 -17.19
C GLU A 34 -5.15 -8.24 -18.41
N THR A 35 -6.39 -8.70 -18.61
CA THR A 35 -6.76 -9.52 -19.77
C THR A 35 -7.49 -8.64 -20.77
N LEU A 36 -6.90 -8.50 -21.94
CA LEU A 36 -7.45 -7.80 -23.09
C LEU A 36 -7.91 -8.82 -24.15
N PRO A 37 -8.79 -8.46 -25.09
CA PRO A 37 -9.13 -9.32 -26.21
C PRO A 37 -7.88 -9.77 -26.97
N GLY A 38 -7.56 -11.07 -26.90
CA GLY A 38 -6.40 -11.65 -27.57
C GLY A 38 -5.03 -11.37 -26.95
N ASN A 39 -4.96 -10.74 -25.74
CA ASN A 39 -3.70 -10.44 -25.06
C ASN A 39 -3.82 -10.47 -23.54
N VAL A 40 -2.72 -10.75 -22.87
CA VAL A 40 -2.59 -10.67 -21.39
C VAL A 40 -1.38 -9.83 -21.06
N ILE A 41 -1.59 -8.81 -20.21
CA ILE A 41 -0.51 -7.99 -19.66
C ILE A 41 -0.32 -8.39 -18.21
N SER A 42 0.87 -8.86 -17.85
CA SER A 42 1.22 -9.22 -16.49
C SER A 42 2.48 -8.48 -16.03
N ASN A 43 2.40 -7.85 -14.87
CA ASN A 43 3.48 -7.09 -14.27
C ASN A 43 3.69 -7.53 -12.83
N THR A 44 4.93 -7.80 -12.45
CA THR A 44 5.30 -8.17 -11.09
C THR A 44 6.24 -7.14 -10.51
N SER A 45 5.92 -6.67 -9.31
CA SER A 45 6.76 -5.81 -8.48
C SER A 45 7.15 -6.56 -7.22
N THR A 46 8.37 -6.39 -6.78
CA THR A 46 8.89 -7.04 -5.58
C THR A 46 9.36 -6.02 -4.58
N GLY A 47 9.47 -6.43 -3.34
CA GLY A 47 9.96 -5.58 -2.25
C GLY A 47 10.17 -6.36 -0.97
N THR A 48 10.40 -5.64 0.11
CA THR A 48 10.62 -6.20 1.45
C THR A 48 9.61 -5.64 2.43
N PHE A 49 9.12 -6.48 3.30
CA PHE A 49 8.41 -6.10 4.53
C PHE A 49 9.23 -6.53 5.73
N ALA A 50 9.43 -5.60 6.67
CA ALA A 50 10.03 -5.93 7.96
C ALA A 50 9.26 -5.27 9.10
N ARG A 51 9.21 -5.96 10.24
CA ARG A 51 8.69 -5.45 11.50
C ARG A 51 9.67 -5.80 12.62
N GLY A 52 10.10 -4.80 13.37
CA GLY A 52 10.94 -4.96 14.55
C GLY A 52 10.15 -5.46 15.76
N ALA A 53 10.86 -5.92 16.78
CA ALA A 53 10.26 -6.34 18.04
C ALA A 53 9.54 -5.19 18.78
N ASP A 54 9.99 -3.96 18.58
CA ASP A 54 9.38 -2.73 19.09
C ASP A 54 8.13 -2.29 18.32
N GLY A 55 7.83 -2.96 17.20
CA GLY A 55 6.74 -2.60 16.29
C GLY A 55 7.11 -1.58 15.22
N SER A 56 8.36 -1.15 15.13
CA SER A 56 8.87 -0.39 13.98
C SER A 56 8.67 -1.18 12.69
N THR A 57 8.38 -0.51 11.58
CA THR A 57 8.13 -1.18 10.31
C THR A 57 8.93 -0.57 9.17
N TYR A 58 9.35 -1.43 8.28
CA TYR A 58 9.94 -1.11 7.00
C TYR A 58 9.15 -1.77 5.88
N ARG A 59 8.91 -1.06 4.80
CA ARG A 59 8.33 -1.60 3.58
C ARG A 59 8.93 -0.88 2.39
N ASP A 60 9.53 -1.62 1.48
CA ASP A 60 9.87 -1.11 0.17
C ASP A 60 9.07 -1.80 -0.93
N VAL A 61 9.02 -1.19 -2.10
CA VAL A 61 8.53 -1.81 -3.33
C VAL A 61 9.27 -1.21 -4.51
N LYS A 62 9.77 -2.11 -5.34
CA LYS A 62 10.41 -1.79 -6.61
C LYS A 62 9.43 -2.01 -7.75
N PHE A 63 9.01 -0.93 -8.36
CA PHE A 63 8.09 -0.94 -9.51
C PHE A 63 8.90 -1.03 -10.80
N THR A 64 8.75 -2.12 -11.55
CA THR A 64 9.49 -2.35 -12.80
C THR A 64 8.73 -1.92 -14.04
N SER A 65 7.39 -1.91 -13.99
CA SER A 65 6.56 -1.57 -15.15
C SER A 65 5.14 -1.19 -14.74
N LEU A 66 4.91 0.09 -14.43
CA LEU A 66 3.57 0.61 -14.12
C LEU A 66 3.22 1.77 -15.03
N GLY A 67 2.15 1.58 -15.84
CA GLY A 67 1.55 2.62 -16.67
C GLY A 67 2.54 3.27 -17.64
N PRO A 68 2.50 4.61 -17.81
CA PRO A 68 3.37 5.32 -18.76
C PRO A 68 4.87 5.16 -18.48
N TRP A 69 5.25 4.76 -17.28
CA TRP A 69 6.66 4.54 -16.90
C TRP A 69 7.20 3.18 -17.35
N ALA A 70 6.34 2.22 -17.68
CA ALA A 70 6.73 0.95 -18.27
C ALA A 70 7.55 1.14 -19.56
N ALA A 71 7.18 2.13 -20.36
CA ALA A 71 7.87 2.46 -21.60
C ALA A 71 9.27 3.05 -21.38
N SER A 72 9.57 3.60 -20.20
CA SER A 72 10.89 4.19 -19.89
C SER A 72 11.92 3.17 -19.44
N GLY A 73 11.53 1.93 -19.13
CA GLY A 73 12.40 0.87 -18.62
C GLY A 73 13.07 1.17 -17.27
N LYS A 74 12.74 2.29 -16.61
CA LYS A 74 13.37 2.73 -15.36
C LYS A 74 12.54 2.25 -14.17
N ALA A 75 13.04 1.26 -13.46
CA ALA A 75 12.47 0.87 -12.18
C ALA A 75 12.47 2.04 -11.20
N ARG A 76 11.41 2.14 -10.40
CA ARG A 76 11.33 3.11 -9.30
C ARG A 76 11.12 2.35 -8.00
N GLU A 77 11.91 2.68 -7.02
CA GLU A 77 11.87 2.04 -5.72
C GLU A 77 11.60 3.08 -4.65
N PHE A 78 10.59 2.80 -3.82
CA PHE A 78 10.21 3.62 -2.69
C PHE A 78 10.15 2.76 -1.45
N ALA A 79 10.64 3.32 -0.33
CA ALA A 79 10.48 2.69 0.96
C ALA A 79 9.72 3.60 1.93
N TYR A 80 8.99 2.95 2.83
CA TYR A 80 8.27 3.57 3.93
C TYR A 80 8.78 2.99 5.23
N ILE A 81 9.30 3.85 6.10
CA ILE A 81 9.86 3.45 7.39
C ILE A 81 9.03 4.12 8.49
N ARG A 82 8.64 3.35 9.48
CA ARG A 82 8.07 3.86 10.73
C ARG A 82 8.99 3.42 11.86
N ASN A 83 9.74 4.34 12.42
CA ASN A 83 10.64 4.10 13.54
C ASN A 83 9.96 4.57 14.83
N LEU A 84 9.50 3.63 15.64
CA LEU A 84 8.79 3.93 16.88
C LEU A 84 9.73 4.44 17.97
N ALA A 85 10.96 3.94 18.02
CA ALA A 85 11.96 4.37 18.99
C ALA A 85 12.31 5.87 18.82
N GLN A 86 12.32 6.36 17.57
CA GLN A 86 12.59 7.77 17.26
C GLN A 86 11.32 8.61 17.12
N GLY A 87 10.13 8.03 17.21
CA GLY A 87 8.88 8.73 16.97
C GLY A 87 8.75 9.30 15.56
N THR A 88 9.47 8.76 14.59
CA THR A 88 9.64 9.32 13.24
C THR A 88 9.23 8.32 12.18
N GLN A 89 8.64 8.81 11.11
CA GLN A 89 8.34 8.06 9.90
C GLN A 89 9.03 8.71 8.70
N TYR A 90 9.46 7.88 7.77
CA TYR A 90 10.22 8.31 6.61
C TYR A 90 9.55 7.84 5.33
N ILE A 91 9.53 8.71 4.32
CA ILE A 91 9.22 8.38 2.93
C ILE A 91 10.53 8.47 2.17
N VAL A 92 10.99 7.35 1.66
CA VAL A 92 12.29 7.21 1.02
C VAL A 92 12.12 6.97 -0.47
N ASN A 93 12.78 7.77 -1.29
CA ASN A 93 12.94 7.51 -2.70
C ASN A 93 14.30 6.83 -2.91
N VAL A 94 14.30 5.50 -2.88
CA VAL A 94 15.52 4.69 -2.97
C VAL A 94 16.24 4.94 -4.30
N THR A 95 15.47 5.06 -5.39
CA THR A 95 16.03 5.33 -6.73
C THR A 95 16.82 6.65 -6.79
N LYS A 96 16.40 7.66 -6.01
CA LYS A 96 17.08 8.97 -5.98
C LYS A 96 18.06 9.13 -4.84
N GLY A 97 18.09 8.21 -3.88
CA GLY A 97 18.87 8.37 -2.66
C GLY A 97 18.40 9.54 -1.79
N THR A 98 17.08 9.79 -1.71
CA THR A 98 16.53 10.89 -0.92
C THR A 98 15.40 10.43 0.00
N TYR A 99 15.19 11.14 1.11
CA TYR A 99 14.07 10.86 2.02
C TYR A 99 13.48 12.11 2.64
N ARG A 100 12.25 11.99 3.12
CA ARG A 100 11.57 12.97 3.97
C ARG A 100 11.22 12.34 5.31
N ALA A 101 11.43 13.09 6.37
CA ALA A 101 11.12 12.68 7.73
C ALA A 101 9.90 13.46 8.25
N PHE A 102 9.02 12.75 8.97
CA PHE A 102 7.82 13.31 9.59
C PHE A 102 7.64 12.72 10.99
N PRO A 103 7.18 13.48 11.98
CA PRO A 103 6.74 12.92 13.25
C PRO A 103 5.60 11.90 13.04
N ILE A 104 5.60 10.80 13.79
CA ILE A 104 4.49 9.84 13.78
C ILE A 104 3.20 10.56 14.19
N GLY A 105 2.12 10.35 13.43
CA GLY A 105 0.83 11.00 13.66
C GLY A 105 0.65 12.37 12.99
N SER A 106 1.68 12.93 12.37
CA SER A 106 1.54 14.17 11.60
C SER A 106 0.65 13.98 10.35
N ARG A 107 -0.10 15.04 10.01
CA ARG A 107 -1.00 15.01 8.82
C ARG A 107 -0.26 14.85 7.48
N GLY A 108 1.01 15.23 7.42
CA GLY A 108 1.85 15.11 6.22
C GLY A 108 2.13 13.67 5.77
N ALA A 109 1.97 12.71 6.68
CA ALA A 109 2.15 11.29 6.40
C ALA A 109 0.87 10.57 5.98
N ARG A 110 -0.27 11.23 5.97
CA ARG A 110 -1.54 10.69 5.46
C ARG A 110 -1.58 10.77 3.93
N GLY A 111 -0.62 10.14 3.26
CA GLY A 111 -0.67 9.88 1.82
C GLY A 111 -1.72 8.83 1.42
N GLY A 112 -2.63 8.48 2.30
CA GLY A 112 -3.80 7.69 2.00
C GLY A 112 -4.92 8.64 1.59
N MET A 113 -5.24 8.71 0.30
CA MET A 113 -6.56 9.16 -0.14
C MET A 113 -7.58 8.29 0.61
N GLY A 114 -8.25 8.90 1.58
CA GLY A 114 -9.42 8.27 2.19
C GLY A 114 -10.33 7.87 1.04
N ALA A 115 -10.56 6.59 0.88
CA ALA A 115 -11.60 6.12 -0.02
C ALA A 115 -12.88 6.79 0.45
N LYS A 116 -13.32 7.84 -0.26
CA LYS A 116 -14.70 8.31 -0.13
C LYS A 116 -15.54 7.06 -0.38
N LYS A 117 -16.33 6.65 0.59
CA LYS A 117 -17.48 5.79 0.31
C LYS A 117 -18.28 6.54 -0.75
N SER A 118 -18.09 6.18 -2.01
CA SER A 118 -19.01 6.55 -3.06
C SER A 118 -20.30 5.82 -2.70
N GLY A 119 -21.38 6.55 -2.54
CA GLY A 119 -22.72 5.99 -2.29
C GLY A 119 -23.26 5.34 -3.57
N ASP A 120 -22.46 4.48 -4.21
CA ASP A 120 -22.92 3.69 -5.34
C ASP A 120 -23.90 2.62 -4.82
N ALA A 121 -25.02 2.48 -5.51
CA ALA A 121 -25.99 1.40 -5.33
C ALA A 121 -25.32 0.06 -5.70
N SER A 122 -24.42 -0.42 -4.86
CA SER A 122 -23.73 -1.70 -5.02
C SER A 122 -24.16 -2.65 -3.92
N ASP A 123 -24.50 -3.87 -4.29
CA ASP A 123 -24.75 -4.95 -3.34
C ASP A 123 -23.40 -5.52 -2.93
N GLU A 124 -23.07 -5.45 -1.64
CA GLU A 124 -21.83 -5.98 -1.07
C GLU A 124 -22.14 -7.20 -0.20
N ARG A 125 -21.58 -8.33 -0.57
CA ARG A 125 -21.65 -9.57 0.20
C ARG A 125 -20.28 -9.91 0.76
N VAL A 126 -20.21 -10.22 2.05
CA VAL A 126 -19.01 -10.66 2.74
C VAL A 126 -19.16 -12.11 3.17
N THR A 127 -18.12 -12.91 2.96
CA THR A 127 -18.02 -14.28 3.45
C THR A 127 -16.71 -14.40 4.21
N ASP A 128 -16.77 -14.83 5.46
CA ASP A 128 -15.62 -15.06 6.32
C ASP A 128 -15.41 -16.57 6.51
N ASN A 129 -14.17 -17.03 6.35
CA ASN A 129 -13.72 -18.38 6.66
C ASN A 129 -12.56 -18.30 7.67
N PRO A 130 -12.84 -18.43 8.99
CA PRO A 130 -11.83 -18.26 10.03
C PRO A 130 -10.81 -19.41 10.11
N SER A 131 -10.96 -20.44 9.28
CA SER A 131 -10.14 -21.66 9.31
C SER A 131 -9.31 -21.86 8.04
N GLY A 132 -8.97 -20.77 7.35
CA GLY A 132 -8.11 -20.81 6.16
C GLY A 132 -6.65 -21.15 6.51
N THR A 133 -5.91 -21.60 5.51
CA THR A 133 -4.46 -21.83 5.63
C THR A 133 -3.75 -21.16 4.46
N TYR A 134 -2.80 -20.29 4.78
CA TYR A 134 -1.85 -19.76 3.82
C TYR A 134 -0.58 -20.60 3.85
N THR A 135 -0.17 -21.13 2.72
CA THR A 135 1.13 -21.82 2.58
C THR A 135 2.09 -20.88 1.87
N ASP A 136 3.18 -20.50 2.53
CA ASP A 136 4.24 -19.68 1.94
C ASP A 136 4.92 -20.47 0.81
N PRO A 137 4.83 -20.01 -0.44
CA PRO A 137 5.39 -20.75 -1.57
C PRO A 137 6.92 -20.84 -1.59
N ALA A 138 7.61 -19.97 -0.84
CA ALA A 138 9.07 -19.96 -0.78
C ALA A 138 9.63 -20.92 0.28
N THR A 139 8.91 -21.10 1.39
CA THR A 139 9.38 -21.90 2.55
C THR A 139 8.56 -23.17 2.76
N ASN A 140 7.41 -23.31 2.08
CA ASN A 140 6.41 -24.35 2.29
C ASN A 140 5.84 -24.38 3.72
N THR A 141 5.94 -23.26 4.45
CA THR A 141 5.42 -23.12 5.81
C THR A 141 3.95 -22.74 5.77
N ALA A 142 3.12 -23.45 6.53
CA ALA A 142 1.69 -23.20 6.64
C ALA A 142 1.39 -22.22 7.79
N TYR A 143 0.56 -21.22 7.52
CA TYR A 143 0.10 -20.23 8.50
C TYR A 143 -1.43 -20.27 8.59
N PRO A 144 -2.01 -20.48 9.77
CA PRO A 144 -3.44 -20.30 9.96
C PRO A 144 -3.85 -18.85 9.68
N VAL A 145 -4.92 -18.67 8.93
CA VAL A 145 -5.42 -17.35 8.52
C VAL A 145 -6.93 -17.28 8.59
N ASP A 146 -7.43 -16.09 8.84
CA ASP A 146 -8.80 -15.72 8.54
C ASP A 146 -8.87 -15.33 7.05
N ASP A 147 -9.61 -16.10 6.28
CA ASP A 147 -9.90 -15.81 4.88
C ASP A 147 -11.23 -15.04 4.80
N ARG A 148 -11.15 -13.82 4.30
CA ARG A 148 -12.32 -12.97 4.10
C ARG A 148 -12.47 -12.62 2.63
N LYS A 149 -13.57 -13.06 2.04
CA LYS A 149 -13.96 -12.76 0.68
C LYS A 149 -15.08 -11.73 0.64
N THR A 150 -14.88 -10.67 -0.10
CA THR A 150 -15.88 -9.64 -0.37
C THR A 150 -16.24 -9.68 -1.85
N THR A 151 -17.53 -9.73 -2.13
CA THR A 151 -18.07 -9.62 -3.49
C THR A 151 -18.94 -8.37 -3.55
N ARG A 152 -18.64 -7.48 -4.48
CA ARG A 152 -19.43 -6.27 -4.74
C ARG A 152 -19.95 -6.32 -6.17
N THR A 153 -21.25 -6.16 -6.34
CA THR A 153 -21.89 -6.14 -7.66
C THR A 153 -22.33 -4.72 -8.00
N ILE A 154 -21.89 -4.19 -9.12
CA ILE A 154 -22.41 -2.96 -9.71
C ILE A 154 -23.53 -3.38 -10.66
N PRO A 155 -24.80 -3.00 -10.42
CA PRO A 155 -25.92 -3.40 -11.27
C PRO A 155 -25.78 -2.89 -12.71
N ALA A 156 -26.47 -3.54 -13.65
CA ALA A 156 -26.57 -3.05 -15.00
C ALA A 156 -27.17 -1.62 -15.02
N GLY A 157 -26.60 -0.76 -15.84
CA GLY A 157 -27.02 0.64 -15.99
C GLY A 157 -26.48 1.61 -14.95
N ALA A 158 -25.97 1.13 -13.78
CA ALA A 158 -25.58 2.00 -12.66
C ALA A 158 -24.44 2.98 -13.02
N ILE A 159 -23.55 2.59 -13.92
CA ILE A 159 -22.43 3.43 -14.41
C ILE A 159 -22.36 3.44 -15.95
N GLY A 160 -23.49 3.15 -16.63
CA GLY A 160 -23.55 3.00 -18.09
C GLY A 160 -23.17 1.59 -18.60
N ASN A 161 -22.96 0.64 -17.73
CA ASN A 161 -22.68 -0.76 -18.04
C ASN A 161 -23.94 -1.50 -18.49
N GLN A 162 -23.85 -2.32 -19.54
CA GLN A 162 -24.98 -3.10 -20.06
C GLN A 162 -25.29 -4.32 -19.17
N MET A 163 -24.27 -4.89 -18.53
CA MET A 163 -24.39 -6.06 -17.65
C MET A 163 -23.84 -5.77 -16.27
N PRO A 164 -24.27 -6.49 -15.22
CA PRO A 164 -23.68 -6.34 -13.89
C PRO A 164 -22.16 -6.58 -13.91
N ILE A 165 -21.44 -5.79 -13.13
CA ILE A 165 -19.97 -5.94 -12.94
C ILE A 165 -19.74 -6.48 -11.54
N VAL A 166 -19.13 -7.67 -11.46
CA VAL A 166 -18.79 -8.33 -10.20
C VAL A 166 -17.33 -8.08 -9.88
N ILE A 167 -17.09 -7.41 -8.75
CA ILE A 167 -15.77 -7.13 -8.22
C ILE A 167 -15.55 -8.02 -7.00
N THR A 168 -14.43 -8.72 -6.93
CA THR A 168 -14.10 -9.60 -5.79
C THR A 168 -12.83 -9.15 -5.12
N SER A 169 -12.77 -9.30 -3.79
CA SER A 169 -11.57 -9.11 -3.01
C SER A 169 -11.47 -10.23 -1.99
N GLU A 170 -10.30 -10.84 -1.86
CA GLU A 170 -10.02 -11.93 -0.93
C GLU A 170 -8.81 -11.56 -0.10
N ARG A 171 -8.93 -11.68 1.22
CA ARG A 171 -7.94 -11.23 2.18
C ARG A 171 -7.62 -12.32 3.17
N TRP A 172 -6.37 -12.70 3.27
CA TRP A 172 -5.85 -13.74 4.14
C TRP A 172 -4.98 -13.12 5.22
N TYR A 173 -5.52 -13.07 6.43
CA TYR A 173 -4.90 -12.40 7.57
C TYR A 173 -4.52 -13.40 8.65
N SER A 174 -3.25 -13.42 9.06
CA SER A 174 -2.79 -14.25 10.17
C SER A 174 -2.95 -13.51 11.49
N ASN A 175 -3.83 -14.02 12.37
CA ASN A 175 -3.99 -13.50 13.72
C ASN A 175 -2.75 -13.76 14.58
N ALA A 176 -2.07 -14.89 14.36
CA ALA A 176 -0.85 -15.22 15.08
C ALA A 176 0.27 -14.21 14.81
N LEU A 177 0.43 -13.81 13.56
CA LEU A 177 1.42 -12.81 13.14
C LEU A 177 0.87 -11.37 13.20
N GLU A 178 -0.43 -11.19 13.37
CA GLU A 178 -1.14 -9.92 13.21
C GLU A 178 -0.73 -9.22 11.90
N LEU A 179 -0.83 -9.97 10.79
CA LEU A 179 -0.32 -9.54 9.50
C LEU A 179 -1.18 -10.07 8.35
N LEU A 180 -1.37 -9.23 7.35
CA LEU A 180 -1.95 -9.61 6.08
C LEU A 180 -0.90 -10.37 5.26
N LEU A 181 -1.15 -11.63 4.95
CA LEU A 181 -0.22 -12.48 4.20
C LEU A 181 -0.51 -12.44 2.69
N GLN A 182 -1.78 -12.36 2.31
CA GLN A 182 -2.19 -12.25 0.92
C GLN A 182 -3.46 -11.40 0.79
N ASN A 183 -3.55 -10.66 -0.30
CA ASN A 183 -4.77 -10.00 -0.72
C ASN A 183 -4.87 -10.03 -2.24
N THR A 184 -5.99 -10.55 -2.75
CA THR A 184 -6.31 -10.55 -4.17
C THR A 184 -7.51 -9.63 -4.41
N HIS A 185 -7.40 -8.74 -5.37
CA HIS A 185 -8.49 -7.87 -5.82
C HIS A 185 -8.68 -8.07 -7.31
N ASN A 186 -9.90 -8.42 -7.73
CA ASN A 186 -10.25 -8.61 -9.11
C ASN A 186 -11.39 -7.69 -9.50
N ASP A 187 -11.13 -6.78 -10.42
CA ASP A 187 -12.12 -5.90 -11.03
C ASP A 187 -12.06 -6.10 -12.56
N PRO A 188 -13.12 -6.61 -13.20
CA PRO A 188 -13.14 -6.87 -14.65
C PRO A 188 -12.78 -5.66 -15.52
N ARG A 189 -12.87 -4.45 -14.98
CA ARG A 189 -12.55 -3.20 -15.68
C ARG A 189 -11.06 -2.87 -15.67
N PHE A 190 -10.31 -3.43 -14.68
CA PHE A 190 -8.93 -3.05 -14.40
C PHE A 190 -8.00 -4.25 -14.22
N GLY A 191 -8.54 -5.47 -14.30
CA GLY A 191 -7.79 -6.71 -14.10
C GLY A 191 -7.71 -7.15 -12.64
N SER A 192 -6.78 -8.06 -12.39
CA SER A 192 -6.53 -8.66 -11.07
C SER A 192 -5.22 -8.16 -10.48
N THR A 193 -5.22 -7.88 -9.19
CA THR A 193 -4.00 -7.54 -8.44
C THR A 193 -3.89 -8.44 -7.23
N THR A 194 -2.77 -9.15 -7.11
CA THR A 194 -2.43 -9.97 -5.95
C THR A 194 -1.23 -9.39 -5.24
N TYR A 195 -1.40 -9.11 -3.95
CA TYR A 195 -0.34 -8.85 -2.99
C TYR A 195 -0.08 -10.12 -2.20
N GLN A 196 1.17 -10.49 -2.03
CA GLN A 196 1.56 -11.70 -1.30
C GLN A 196 2.86 -11.46 -0.53
N LEU A 197 2.93 -11.98 0.71
CA LEU A 197 4.15 -12.08 1.47
C LEU A 197 4.71 -13.50 1.36
N THR A 198 5.96 -13.60 0.98
CA THR A 198 6.67 -14.88 0.83
C THR A 198 7.99 -14.83 1.58
N ASN A 199 8.64 -15.97 1.74
CA ASN A 199 9.89 -16.08 2.50
C ASN A 199 9.75 -15.48 3.91
N ILE A 200 8.60 -15.80 4.54
CA ILE A 200 8.26 -15.28 5.87
C ILE A 200 9.14 -15.97 6.89
N GLY A 201 9.95 -15.20 7.56
CA GLY A 201 10.87 -15.72 8.59
C GLY A 201 11.59 -14.60 9.31
N THR A 202 12.61 -14.95 9.90
CA THR A 202 13.66 -14.38 10.73
C THR A 202 13.71 -12.87 11.03
N LEU A 203 14.56 -12.55 11.98
CA LEU A 203 14.75 -11.24 12.60
C LEU A 203 15.29 -10.22 11.58
N PRO A 204 14.61 -9.12 11.34
CA PRO A 204 15.10 -8.05 10.49
C PRO A 204 16.30 -7.34 11.13
N ALA A 205 17.24 -6.87 10.30
CA ALA A 205 18.33 -6.01 10.77
C ALA A 205 17.76 -4.66 11.26
N ALA A 206 18.30 -4.16 12.37
CA ALA A 206 17.88 -2.86 12.93
C ALA A 206 18.12 -1.69 11.96
N SER A 207 19.09 -1.79 11.08
CA SER A 207 19.40 -0.81 10.04
C SER A 207 18.26 -0.58 9.04
N LEU A 208 17.32 -1.51 8.90
CA LEU A 208 16.16 -1.32 8.04
C LEU A 208 15.19 -0.22 8.53
N PHE A 209 15.22 0.08 9.83
CA PHE A 209 14.25 1.02 10.43
C PHE A 209 14.74 2.47 10.44
N VAL A 210 15.82 2.77 9.75
CA VAL A 210 16.32 4.13 9.49
C VAL A 210 16.67 4.27 8.01
N PRO A 211 16.61 5.48 7.43
CA PRO A 211 17.11 5.70 6.08
C PRO A 211 18.59 5.34 5.96
N ASP A 212 19.01 4.89 4.78
CA ASP A 212 20.42 4.66 4.50
C ASP A 212 21.22 5.94 4.78
N PRO A 213 22.35 5.87 5.49
CA PRO A 213 23.17 7.04 5.84
C PRO A 213 23.69 7.82 4.63
N SER A 214 23.78 7.18 3.46
CA SER A 214 24.19 7.83 2.21
C SER A 214 23.11 8.70 1.58
N PHE A 215 21.84 8.57 2.04
CA PHE A 215 20.72 9.28 1.46
C PHE A 215 20.58 10.69 2.02
N THR A 216 20.14 11.61 1.16
CA THR A 216 19.96 13.02 1.52
C THR A 216 18.54 13.30 1.99
N GLN A 217 18.42 14.00 3.11
CA GLN A 217 17.09 14.46 3.59
C GLN A 217 16.61 15.64 2.75
N GLU A 218 15.44 15.46 2.11
CA GLU A 218 14.73 16.56 1.47
C GLU A 218 13.99 17.40 2.52
N GLN A 219 14.23 18.70 2.56
CA GLN A 219 13.42 19.62 3.36
C GLN A 219 12.02 19.71 2.76
N SER A 220 10.99 19.64 3.60
CA SER A 220 9.64 20.05 3.18
C SER A 220 9.73 21.50 2.73
N LYS A 221 9.49 21.80 1.46
CA LYS A 221 9.17 23.17 1.06
C LYS A 221 7.92 23.56 1.82
N GLY A 222 8.10 24.29 2.93
CA GLY A 222 7.00 24.91 3.66
C GLY A 222 6.20 25.70 2.64
N GLY A 223 4.92 25.40 2.50
CA GLY A 223 4.03 26.25 1.73
C GLY A 223 4.09 27.64 2.36
N HIS A 224 4.78 28.53 1.73
CA HIS A 224 4.68 29.94 2.00
C HIS A 224 3.22 30.29 1.66
N ARG A 225 2.36 30.30 2.68
CA ARG A 225 1.16 31.13 2.62
C ARG A 225 1.69 32.55 2.74
N ASP A 226 1.76 33.18 1.61
CA ASP A 226 1.93 34.63 1.53
C ASP A 226 0.63 35.23 2.07
N ASP A 227 0.55 35.41 3.39
CA ASP A 227 -0.52 36.16 4.07
C ASP A 227 -0.27 37.67 3.93
N GLY A 228 0.26 38.08 2.80
CA GLY A 228 0.43 39.50 2.39
C GLY A 228 -0.85 40.14 1.89
N GLN A 229 -1.99 39.91 2.53
CA GLN A 229 -3.17 40.76 2.32
C GLN A 229 -3.13 41.90 3.35
N GLN A 230 -2.36 42.92 2.99
CA GLN A 230 -2.38 44.20 3.64
C GLN A 230 -3.81 44.79 3.50
N ALA A 231 -4.47 44.97 4.62
CA ALA A 231 -5.79 45.62 4.65
C ALA A 231 -5.70 47.01 4.01
N PRO A 232 -6.69 47.42 3.22
CA PRO A 232 -6.74 48.79 2.68
C PRO A 232 -6.84 49.83 3.83
N PRO A 233 -6.19 51.01 3.69
CA PRO A 233 -6.28 52.06 4.70
C PRO A 233 -7.72 52.57 4.83
N PRO A 234 -8.14 53.02 6.01
CA PRO A 234 -9.47 53.59 6.22
C PRO A 234 -9.65 54.89 5.43
N PRO A 235 -10.88 55.23 4.98
CA PRO A 235 -11.15 56.46 4.28
C PRO A 235 -10.91 57.66 5.23
N THR A 236 -10.19 58.66 4.74
CA THR A 236 -10.05 59.97 5.35
C THR A 236 -11.26 60.82 5.03
N ASP A 237 -11.99 61.31 6.02
CA ASP A 237 -12.99 62.37 5.91
C ASP A 237 -12.34 63.71 5.55
#